data_1c04fb42a978eeaf8898d5ad966c2222
#
_entry.id   1c04fb42a978eeaf8898d5ad966c2222
#
_cell.length_a   1.000
_cell.length_b   1.000
_cell.length_c   1.000
_cell.angle_alpha   90.00
_cell.angle_beta   90.00
_cell.angle_gamma   90.00
#
_symmetry.space_group_name_H-M   'P 1'
#
loop_
_entity.id
_entity.type
_entity.pdbx_description
1 polymer ?
#
loop_
_entity_poly.entity_id
_entity_poly.type
_entity_poly.pdbx_seq_one_letter_code
_entity_poly.pdbx_strand_id
1 'polypeptide(L)' 'MAPQAYPKVVKAITSKKLKEPFTPIQAIIVCRPKNPGTFRKIFAGYRRGNPFGHPPLFIQLKDGTYKAIRPFKK' A
#
# COMPACT_ATOMS: atom_id res chain seq x y z
N MET A 1 3.49 13.13 6.00
CA MET A 1 2.95 13.24 4.63
C MET A 1 2.94 11.88 3.97
N ALA A 2 1.83 11.52 3.36
CA ALA A 2 1.71 10.22 2.68
C ALA A 2 2.42 10.27 1.31
N PRO A 3 2.97 9.14 0.83
CA PRO A 3 3.58 9.10 -0.51
C PRO A 3 2.51 9.30 -1.58
N GLN A 4 2.95 9.81 -2.74
CA GLN A 4 2.03 10.11 -3.85
C GLN A 4 1.25 8.90 -4.35
N ALA A 5 1.81 7.72 -4.22
CA ALA A 5 1.14 6.49 -4.65
C ALA A 5 0.03 6.06 -3.69
N TYR A 6 0.03 6.54 -2.45
CA TYR A 6 -0.96 6.14 -1.46
C TYR A 6 -2.41 6.43 -1.90
N PRO A 7 -2.74 7.63 -2.41
CA PRO A 7 -4.10 7.89 -2.88
C PRO A 7 -4.55 6.95 -4.00
N LYS A 8 -3.64 6.53 -4.86
CA LYS A 8 -3.95 5.56 -5.92
C LYS A 8 -4.34 4.21 -5.34
N VAL A 9 -3.61 3.75 -4.32
CA VAL A 9 -3.93 2.49 -3.63
C VAL A 9 -5.28 2.59 -2.93
N VAL A 10 -5.53 3.67 -2.21
CA VAL A 10 -6.80 3.90 -1.53
C VAL A 10 -7.96 3.89 -2.52
N LYS A 11 -7.80 4.59 -3.64
CA LYS A 11 -8.83 4.62 -4.68
C LYS A 11 -9.11 3.24 -5.24
N ALA A 12 -8.08 2.44 -5.48
CA ALA A 12 -8.23 1.09 -5.98
C ALA A 12 -8.98 0.21 -4.98
N ILE A 13 -8.69 0.35 -3.70
CA ILE A 13 -9.38 -0.41 -2.64
C ILE A 13 -10.85 0.02 -2.54
N THR A 14 -11.11 1.33 -2.51
CA THR A 14 -12.47 1.85 -2.35
C THR A 14 -13.35 1.56 -3.56
N SER A 15 -12.76 1.49 -4.76
CA SER A 15 -13.50 1.12 -5.98
C SER A 15 -13.57 -0.39 -6.18
N LYS A 16 -13.06 -1.17 -5.24
CA LYS A 16 -13.08 -2.63 -5.25
C LYS A 16 -12.28 -3.26 -6.40
N LYS A 17 -11.40 -2.50 -7.03
CA LYS A 17 -10.47 -3.03 -8.03
C LYS A 17 -9.32 -3.79 -7.39
N LEU A 18 -8.95 -3.42 -6.17
CA LEU A 18 -7.90 -4.08 -5.39
C LEU A 18 -8.52 -4.62 -4.11
N LYS A 19 -8.56 -5.94 -3.99
CA LYS A 19 -9.14 -6.60 -2.81
C LYS A 19 -8.08 -6.78 -1.73
N GLU A 20 -8.47 -6.58 -0.50
CA GLU A 20 -7.60 -6.82 0.66
C GLU A 20 -7.86 -8.21 1.21
N PRO A 21 -6.82 -8.88 1.70
CA PRO A 21 -5.41 -8.49 1.63
C PRO A 21 -4.85 -8.65 0.22
N PHE A 22 -3.82 -7.86 -0.12
CA PHE A 22 -3.23 -7.87 -1.45
C PHE A 22 -1.71 -7.99 -1.37
N THR A 23 -1.10 -8.46 -2.46
CA THR A 23 0.37 -8.44 -2.58
C THR A 23 0.79 -7.15 -3.29
N PRO A 24 2.06 -6.73 -3.13
CA PRO A 24 2.57 -5.58 -3.89
C PRO A 24 2.40 -5.76 -5.40
N ILE A 25 2.56 -6.99 -5.90
CA ILE A 25 2.40 -7.28 -7.32
C ILE A 25 0.96 -7.05 -7.76
N GLN A 26 -0.02 -7.47 -6.97
CA GLN A 26 -1.43 -7.22 -7.28
C GLN A 26 -1.72 -5.72 -7.33
N ALA A 27 -1.17 -4.96 -6.40
CA ALA A 27 -1.33 -3.51 -6.38
C ALA A 27 -0.71 -2.86 -7.62
N ILE A 28 0.46 -3.35 -8.06
CA ILE A 28 1.11 -2.87 -9.27
C ILE A 28 0.24 -3.14 -10.50
N ILE A 29 -0.33 -4.32 -10.60
CA ILE A 29 -1.17 -4.69 -11.74
C ILE A 29 -2.40 -3.78 -11.81
N VAL A 30 -3.02 -3.50 -10.68
CA VAL A 30 -4.24 -2.67 -10.63
C VAL A 30 -3.93 -1.19 -10.83
N CYS A 31 -2.91 -0.67 -10.16
CA CYS A 31 -2.60 0.76 -10.16
C CYS A 31 -1.74 1.21 -11.34
N ARG A 32 -0.98 0.30 -11.95
CA ARG A 32 -0.10 0.56 -13.10
C ARG A 32 0.80 1.78 -12.89
N PRO A 33 1.62 1.78 -11.84
CA PRO A 33 2.49 2.94 -11.59
C PRO A 33 3.58 3.06 -12.65
N LYS A 34 4.05 4.30 -12.86
CA LYS A 34 5.16 4.54 -13.80
C LYS A 34 6.46 3.89 -13.34
N ASN A 35 6.66 3.81 -12.02
CA ASN A 35 7.86 3.22 -11.44
C ASN A 35 7.46 2.12 -10.46
N PRO A 36 7.29 0.87 -10.96
CA PRO A 36 6.84 -0.22 -10.10
C PRO A 36 7.79 -0.52 -8.95
N GLY A 37 9.10 -0.35 -9.13
CA GLY A 37 10.07 -0.60 -8.07
C GLY A 37 9.89 0.34 -6.91
N THR A 38 9.73 1.63 -7.18
CA THR A 38 9.46 2.64 -6.15
C THR A 38 8.11 2.40 -5.49
N PHE A 39 7.10 2.10 -6.31
CA PHE A 39 5.75 1.83 -5.80
C PHE A 39 5.75 0.65 -4.82
N ARG A 40 6.47 -0.41 -5.17
CA ARG A 40 6.58 -1.60 -4.34
C ARG A 40 7.22 -1.31 -2.98
N LYS A 41 8.22 -0.44 -2.96
CA LYS A 41 8.93 -0.07 -1.72
C LYS A 41 8.04 0.66 -0.73
N ILE A 42 6.99 1.32 -1.20
CA ILE A 42 6.07 2.05 -0.34
C ILE A 42 5.38 1.13 0.67
N PHE A 43 5.01 -0.07 0.26
CA PHE A 43 4.35 -1.00 1.16
C PHE A 43 5.27 -1.40 2.31
N ALA A 44 6.51 -1.73 2.02
CA ALA A 44 7.48 -2.09 3.05
C ALA A 44 7.86 -0.86 3.90
N GLY A 45 8.00 0.30 3.27
CA GLY A 45 8.43 1.51 3.96
C GLY A 45 7.37 2.11 4.88
N TYR A 46 6.10 1.87 4.61
CA TYR A 46 4.99 2.44 5.39
C TYR A 46 4.15 1.38 6.08
N ARG A 47 4.67 0.16 6.20
CA ARG A 47 3.99 -0.87 6.98
C ARG A 47 4.09 -0.58 8.48
N ARG A 48 3.18 -1.16 9.23
CA ARG A 48 3.23 -1.05 10.69
C ARG A 48 4.54 -1.66 11.21
N GLY A 49 5.24 -0.93 12.06
CA GLY A 49 6.52 -1.38 12.58
C GLY A 49 7.67 -1.23 11.60
N ASN A 50 7.56 -0.35 10.59
CA ASN A 50 8.65 -0.13 9.65
C ASN A 50 9.88 0.45 10.36
N PRO A 51 11.10 0.16 9.87
CA PRO A 51 12.32 0.63 10.53
C PRO A 51 12.67 2.08 10.21
N PHE A 52 11.89 2.75 9.35
CA PHE A 52 12.21 4.11 8.87
C PHE A 52 11.51 5.20 9.67
N GLY A 53 10.68 4.86 10.65
CA GLY A 53 9.97 5.85 11.44
C GLY A 53 8.83 6.55 10.72
N HIS A 54 8.42 6.04 9.57
CA HIS A 54 7.28 6.62 8.85
C HIS A 54 5.95 6.28 9.55
N PRO A 55 4.94 7.16 9.44
CA PRO A 55 3.60 6.83 9.93
C PRO A 55 3.09 5.57 9.23
N PRO A 56 2.54 4.59 9.97
CA PRO A 56 2.06 3.36 9.33
C PRO A 56 0.83 3.62 8.49
N LEU A 57 0.85 3.18 7.24
CA LEU A 57 -0.27 3.25 6.32
C LEU A 57 -0.82 1.86 5.98
N PHE A 58 -0.01 0.82 6.17
CA PHE A 58 -0.35 -0.55 5.82
C PHE A 58 0.01 -1.51 6.95
N ILE A 59 -0.65 -2.65 6.98
CA ILE A 59 -0.33 -3.76 7.87
C ILE A 59 0.10 -4.93 7.01
N GLN A 60 1.28 -5.48 7.28
CA GLN A 60 1.74 -6.69 6.62
C GLN A 60 1.25 -7.92 7.40
N LEU A 61 0.60 -8.84 6.71
CA LEU A 61 0.11 -10.07 7.30
C LEU A 61 1.16 -11.18 7.23
N LYS A 62 0.92 -12.28 7.92
CA LYS A 62 1.89 -13.37 8.04
C LYS A 62 2.27 -13.99 6.69
N ASP A 63 1.35 -13.98 5.73
CA ASP A 63 1.58 -14.55 4.40
C ASP A 63 2.23 -13.57 3.43
N GLY A 64 2.65 -12.40 3.91
CA GLY A 64 3.28 -11.37 3.08
C GLY A 64 2.32 -10.45 2.36
N THR A 65 1.01 -10.62 2.54
CA THR A 65 0.03 -9.70 1.97
C THR A 65 -0.10 -8.46 2.85
N TYR A 66 -0.74 -7.43 2.30
CA TYR A 66 -0.93 -6.15 2.97
C TYR A 66 -2.39 -5.77 2.98
N LYS A 67 -2.76 -4.96 3.97
CA LYS A 67 -4.03 -4.24 3.95
C LYS A 67 -3.80 -2.81 4.46
N ALA A 68 -4.63 -1.89 4.00
CA ALA A 68 -4.52 -0.50 4.43
C ALA A 68 -5.13 -0.31 5.82
N ILE A 69 -4.50 0.56 6.62
CA ILE A 69 -4.99 0.89 7.96
C ILE A 69 -6.20 1.83 7.82
N ARG A 70 -7.27 1.54 8.55
CA ARG A 70 -8.47 2.38 8.58
C ARG A 70 -8.46 3.27 9.83
N PRO A 71 -9.00 4.50 9.77
CA PRO A 71 -9.47 5.16 8.54
C PRO A 71 -8.30 5.56 7.64
N PHE A 72 -8.59 5.70 6.34
CA PHE A 72 -7.54 6.09 5.40
C PHE A 72 -7.00 7.46 5.75
N LYS A 73 -5.67 7.59 5.68
CA LYS A 73 -5.01 8.87 5.89
C LYS A 73 -4.93 9.65 4.58
N LYS A 74 -5.04 10.95 4.70
CA LYS A 74 -4.97 11.84 3.52
C LYS A 74 -3.63 12.51 3.41
#